data_65fd6ba1bb2e703d295408f0dce5fae7
#
_entry.id   65fd6ba1bb2e703d295408f0dce5fae7
#
_cell.length_a   1.000
_cell.length_b   1.000
_cell.length_c   1.000
_cell.angle_alpha   90.00
_cell.angle_beta   90.00
_cell.angle_gamma   90.00
#
_symmetry.space_group_name_H-M   'P 1'
#
loop_
_entity.id
_entity.type
_entity.pdbx_description
1 polymer ?
#
loop_
_entity_poly.entity_id
_entity_poly.type
_entity_poly.pdbx_seq_one_letter_code
_entity_poly.pdbx_strand_id
1 'polypeptide(L)'
;PFGNMMGTAANYFATLFLVPILFTIISLIIVANPIEQMDIYTPLAPLFLVFIKLACFFNGCCWGIPWEKGLYNHHPTHPGYQVPIQIFEAFFALAIFIFLIRYRQKAKPGTMYPLYMILYSATRFPIEFLSGGSPKVIGQFNPYHFLCIAGIVIGLLMLLFVKFFGDRLYAFFEKPHEKFEAKVSTVNLKKELDEEAERLARLQKAKLARAKAKARNKTKTRKK
;
A
#
# COMPACT_ATOMS: atom_id res chain seq x y z
N PRO A 1 -17.17 -21.18 15.64
CA PRO A 1 -18.19 -21.11 14.60
C PRO A 1 -18.04 -19.94 13.64
N PHE A 2 -17.48 -18.79 14.08
CA PHE A 2 -17.30 -17.60 13.20
C PHE A 2 -16.15 -17.73 12.18
N GLY A 3 -15.19 -18.64 12.39
CA GLY A 3 -14.02 -18.80 11.52
C GLY A 3 -14.31 -19.43 10.15
N ASN A 4 -15.45 -20.11 9.98
CA ASN A 4 -15.78 -20.81 8.73
C ASN A 4 -16.69 -20.03 7.78
N MET A 5 -17.22 -18.87 8.17
CA MET A 5 -18.16 -18.11 7.35
C MET A 5 -17.52 -17.04 6.46
N MET A 6 -16.27 -16.66 6.70
CA MET A 6 -15.55 -15.71 5.86
C MET A 6 -14.37 -16.40 5.18
N GLY A 7 -14.63 -17.02 4.05
CA GLY A 7 -13.56 -17.53 3.20
C GLY A 7 -12.56 -16.42 2.82
N THR A 8 -11.31 -16.79 2.57
CA THR A 8 -10.23 -15.85 2.22
C THR A 8 -10.58 -14.91 1.06
N ALA A 9 -11.46 -15.34 0.15
CA ALA A 9 -11.96 -14.51 -0.95
C ALA A 9 -12.84 -13.36 -0.45
N ALA A 10 -13.77 -13.59 0.49
CA ALA A 10 -14.61 -12.55 1.06
C ALA A 10 -13.79 -11.49 1.80
N ASN A 11 -12.78 -11.92 2.56
CA ASN A 11 -11.87 -11.02 3.26
C ASN A 11 -11.08 -10.14 2.29
N TYR A 12 -10.64 -10.69 1.15
CA TYR A 12 -9.90 -9.91 0.17
C TYR A 12 -10.77 -8.90 -0.58
N PHE A 13 -12.01 -9.26 -0.94
CA PHE A 13 -12.95 -8.30 -1.53
C PHE A 13 -13.33 -7.20 -0.55
N ALA A 14 -13.57 -7.53 0.73
CA ALA A 14 -13.77 -6.52 1.75
C ALA A 14 -12.58 -5.56 1.84
N THR A 15 -11.36 -6.08 1.83
CA THR A 15 -10.13 -5.29 1.80
C THR A 15 -10.06 -4.42 0.54
N LEU A 16 -10.39 -4.96 -0.64
CA LEU A 16 -10.38 -4.23 -1.91
C LEU A 16 -11.31 -3.01 -1.89
N PHE A 17 -12.44 -3.06 -1.22
CA PHE A 17 -13.39 -1.95 -1.17
C PHE A 17 -13.18 -1.02 0.03
N LEU A 18 -12.74 -1.54 1.19
CA LEU A 18 -12.60 -0.75 2.41
C LEU A 18 -11.25 -0.04 2.53
N VAL A 19 -10.16 -0.67 2.07
CA VAL A 19 -8.81 -0.07 2.20
C VAL A 19 -8.69 1.30 1.56
N PRO A 20 -9.19 1.58 0.35
CA PRO A 20 -9.09 2.93 -0.22
C PRO A 20 -9.81 3.99 0.61
N ILE A 21 -10.92 3.63 1.24
CA ILE A 21 -11.68 4.55 2.11
C ILE A 21 -10.86 4.88 3.35
N LEU A 22 -10.36 3.84 4.06
CA LEU A 22 -9.54 4.02 5.25
C LEU A 22 -8.24 4.74 4.92
N PHE A 23 -7.62 4.40 3.80
CA PHE A 23 -6.39 5.03 3.36
C PHE A 23 -6.58 6.51 3.04
N THR A 24 -7.70 6.87 2.40
CA THR A 24 -8.06 8.27 2.15
C THR A 24 -8.24 9.03 3.46
N ILE A 25 -8.95 8.46 4.44
CA ILE A 25 -9.16 9.07 5.76
C ILE A 25 -7.81 9.31 6.45
N ILE A 26 -6.93 8.30 6.49
CA ILE A 26 -5.61 8.42 7.10
C ILE A 26 -4.77 9.49 6.40
N SER A 27 -4.74 9.50 5.08
CA SER A 27 -4.00 10.50 4.30
C SER A 27 -4.47 11.92 4.58
N LEU A 28 -5.78 12.12 4.77
CA LEU A 28 -6.33 13.42 5.15
C LEU A 28 -5.91 13.84 6.56
N ILE A 29 -5.86 12.89 7.51
CA ILE A 29 -5.42 13.17 8.89
C ILE A 29 -3.95 13.61 8.93
N ILE A 30 -3.07 12.96 8.16
CA ILE A 30 -1.64 13.29 8.09
C ILE A 30 -1.33 14.42 7.09
N VAL A 31 -2.37 15.04 6.52
CA VAL A 31 -2.24 16.12 5.53
C VAL A 31 -1.40 15.71 4.30
N ALA A 32 -1.51 14.46 3.89
CA ALA A 32 -0.90 13.95 2.66
C ALA A 32 -1.93 13.94 1.52
N ASN A 33 -1.46 14.02 0.27
CA ASN A 33 -2.35 13.88 -0.89
C ASN A 33 -2.81 12.41 -1.03
N PRO A 34 -4.10 12.09 -0.79
CA PRO A 34 -4.57 10.70 -0.81
C PRO A 34 -4.44 10.05 -2.18
N ILE A 35 -4.53 10.81 -3.26
CA ILE A 35 -4.43 10.30 -4.63
C ILE A 35 -3.00 9.84 -4.91
N GLU A 36 -2.02 10.66 -4.57
CA GLU A 36 -0.61 10.34 -4.74
C GLU A 36 -0.21 9.13 -3.89
N GLN A 37 -0.62 9.12 -2.63
CA GLN A 37 -0.36 8.01 -1.73
C GLN A 37 -0.97 6.70 -2.24
N MET A 38 -2.22 6.73 -2.72
CA MET A 38 -2.86 5.56 -3.33
C MET A 38 -2.07 5.05 -4.55
N ASP A 39 -1.62 5.93 -5.44
CA ASP A 39 -0.85 5.54 -6.62
C ASP A 39 0.53 4.96 -6.26
N ILE A 40 1.13 5.42 -5.16
CA ILE A 40 2.40 4.90 -4.65
C ILE A 40 2.24 3.47 -4.10
N TYR A 41 1.21 3.25 -3.27
CA TYR A 41 1.08 2.00 -2.51
C TYR A 41 0.26 0.92 -3.23
N THR A 42 -0.59 1.29 -4.20
CA THR A 42 -1.41 0.32 -4.94
C THR A 42 -0.63 -0.86 -5.53
N PRO A 43 0.54 -0.69 -6.16
CA PRO A 43 1.29 -1.82 -6.70
C PRO A 43 1.72 -2.85 -5.66
N LEU A 44 1.83 -2.47 -4.39
CA LEU A 44 2.20 -3.40 -3.32
C LEU A 44 1.06 -4.37 -2.98
N ALA A 45 -0.20 -4.00 -3.22
CA ALA A 45 -1.35 -4.87 -2.93
C ALA A 45 -1.29 -6.22 -3.65
N PRO A 46 -1.08 -6.30 -4.98
CA PRO A 46 -0.92 -7.58 -5.65
C PRO A 46 0.36 -8.32 -5.24
N LEU A 47 1.44 -7.62 -4.87
CA LEU A 47 2.63 -8.27 -4.34
C LEU A 47 2.35 -8.99 -3.01
N PHE A 48 1.67 -8.35 -2.08
CA PHE A 48 1.22 -8.99 -0.84
C PHE A 48 0.31 -10.17 -1.10
N LEU A 49 -0.58 -10.07 -2.11
CA LEU A 49 -1.46 -11.16 -2.50
C LEU A 49 -0.67 -12.40 -2.96
N VAL A 50 0.46 -12.24 -3.67
CA VAL A 50 1.34 -13.37 -4.04
C VAL A 50 1.76 -14.14 -2.80
N PHE A 51 2.30 -13.46 -1.78
CA PHE A 51 2.75 -14.10 -0.55
C PHE A 51 1.60 -14.76 0.22
N ILE A 52 0.44 -14.11 0.30
CA ILE A 52 -0.75 -14.67 0.94
C ILE A 52 -1.18 -15.97 0.24
N LYS A 53 -1.19 -16.00 -1.10
CA LYS A 53 -1.62 -17.19 -1.85
C LYS A 53 -0.60 -18.31 -1.80
N LEU A 54 0.68 -18.02 -1.77
CA LEU A 54 1.72 -19.01 -1.50
C LEU A 54 1.58 -19.58 -0.09
N ALA A 55 1.35 -18.75 0.92
CA ALA A 55 1.09 -19.21 2.28
C ALA A 55 -0.18 -20.10 2.36
N CYS A 56 -1.26 -19.74 1.66
CA CYS A 56 -2.46 -20.58 1.55
C CYS A 56 -2.15 -21.95 0.91
N PHE A 57 -1.30 -21.98 -0.11
CA PHE A 57 -0.89 -23.21 -0.75
C PHE A 57 -0.14 -24.14 0.22
N PHE A 58 0.86 -23.63 0.93
CA PHE A 58 1.62 -24.43 1.91
C PHE A 58 0.78 -24.85 3.13
N ASN A 59 -0.21 -24.05 3.52
CA ASN A 59 -1.15 -24.42 4.58
C ASN A 59 -2.25 -25.39 4.14
N GLY A 60 -2.32 -25.74 2.86
CA GLY A 60 -3.32 -26.67 2.35
C GLY A 60 -4.75 -26.11 2.31
N CYS A 61 -4.95 -24.78 2.36
CA CYS A 61 -6.27 -24.13 2.32
C CYS A 61 -6.59 -23.53 0.94
N CYS A 62 -7.86 -23.20 0.72
CA CYS A 62 -8.34 -22.46 -0.48
C CYS A 62 -8.10 -23.18 -1.81
N TRP A 63 -8.17 -24.51 -1.80
CA TRP A 63 -8.06 -25.33 -3.00
C TRP A 63 -9.31 -25.21 -3.89
N GLY A 64 -9.13 -25.54 -5.17
CA GLY A 64 -10.22 -25.57 -6.13
C GLY A 64 -11.03 -26.86 -6.08
N ILE A 65 -11.81 -27.08 -7.14
CA ILE A 65 -12.61 -28.28 -7.33
C ILE A 65 -11.73 -29.53 -7.41
N PRO A 66 -12.25 -30.74 -7.07
CA PRO A 66 -11.56 -31.98 -7.30
C PRO A 66 -11.21 -32.17 -8.78
N TRP A 67 -9.96 -32.56 -9.03
CA TRP A 67 -9.46 -32.78 -10.40
C TRP A 67 -8.33 -33.83 -10.39
N GLU A 68 -8.52 -34.94 -11.07
CA GLU A 68 -7.57 -36.07 -11.07
C GLU A 68 -6.16 -35.71 -11.55
N LYS A 69 -6.04 -34.70 -12.44
CA LYS A 69 -4.75 -34.19 -12.92
C LYS A 69 -4.21 -33.03 -12.09
N GLY A 70 -4.86 -32.71 -10.97
CA GLY A 70 -4.47 -31.65 -10.05
C GLY A 70 -3.29 -32.05 -9.16
N LEU A 71 -3.01 -31.20 -8.19
CA LEU A 71 -2.04 -31.52 -7.14
C LEU A 71 -2.74 -32.18 -5.95
N TYR A 72 -2.03 -33.04 -5.25
CA TYR A 72 -2.57 -33.72 -4.06
C TYR A 72 -2.55 -32.78 -2.86
N ASN A 73 -3.74 -32.49 -2.33
CA ASN A 73 -3.90 -31.75 -1.09
C ASN A 73 -3.77 -32.72 0.09
N HIS A 74 -2.80 -32.46 0.97
CA HIS A 74 -2.55 -33.27 2.17
C HIS A 74 -3.35 -32.80 3.39
N HIS A 75 -4.21 -31.74 3.23
CA HIS A 75 -4.95 -31.22 4.36
C HIS A 75 -5.92 -32.27 4.92
N PRO A 76 -5.94 -32.47 6.28
CA PRO A 76 -6.71 -33.57 6.89
C PRO A 76 -8.22 -33.51 6.61
N THR A 77 -8.78 -32.33 6.42
CA THR A 77 -10.23 -32.15 6.22
C THR A 77 -10.67 -32.35 4.77
N HIS A 78 -9.77 -32.20 3.79
CA HIS A 78 -10.07 -32.29 2.37
C HIS A 78 -8.90 -32.91 1.58
N PRO A 79 -8.53 -34.15 1.89
CA PRO A 79 -7.45 -34.80 1.15
C PRO A 79 -7.90 -35.17 -0.27
N GLY A 80 -6.98 -35.12 -1.23
CA GLY A 80 -7.26 -35.56 -2.60
C GLY A 80 -6.66 -34.64 -3.67
N TYR A 81 -6.81 -35.07 -4.92
CA TYR A 81 -6.34 -34.31 -6.07
C TYR A 81 -7.30 -33.15 -6.38
N GLN A 82 -6.78 -31.97 -6.39
CA GLN A 82 -7.56 -30.72 -6.54
C GLN A 82 -6.83 -29.70 -7.43
N VAL A 83 -7.57 -28.76 -7.98
CA VAL A 83 -6.98 -27.64 -8.74
C VAL A 83 -6.27 -26.70 -7.76
N PRO A 84 -4.96 -26.42 -7.92
CA PRO A 84 -4.21 -25.51 -7.04
C PRO A 84 -4.47 -24.05 -7.42
N ILE A 85 -5.69 -23.58 -7.19
CA ILE A 85 -6.09 -22.21 -7.58
C ILE A 85 -5.22 -21.13 -6.95
N GLN A 86 -4.61 -21.40 -5.79
CA GLN A 86 -3.68 -20.48 -5.11
C GLN A 86 -2.48 -20.13 -5.99
N ILE A 87 -1.95 -21.12 -6.73
CA ILE A 87 -0.81 -20.92 -7.64
C ILE A 87 -1.22 -20.03 -8.81
N PHE A 88 -2.42 -20.26 -9.39
CA PHE A 88 -2.94 -19.40 -10.46
C PHE A 88 -3.17 -17.97 -9.97
N GLU A 89 -3.75 -17.81 -8.77
CA GLU A 89 -3.95 -16.49 -8.16
C GLU A 89 -2.63 -15.77 -7.89
N ALA A 90 -1.62 -16.48 -7.36
CA ALA A 90 -0.29 -15.92 -7.14
C ALA A 90 0.38 -15.49 -8.45
N PHE A 91 0.25 -16.32 -9.51
CA PHE A 91 0.78 -16.00 -10.84
C PHE A 91 0.14 -14.72 -11.43
N PHE A 92 -1.19 -14.63 -11.41
CA PHE A 92 -1.89 -13.45 -11.91
C PHE A 92 -1.60 -12.20 -11.06
N ALA A 93 -1.53 -12.36 -9.73
CA ALA A 93 -1.16 -11.27 -8.85
C ALA A 93 0.26 -10.75 -9.15
N LEU A 94 1.22 -11.65 -9.40
CA LEU A 94 2.58 -11.28 -9.80
C LEU A 94 2.59 -10.54 -11.16
N ALA A 95 1.83 -11.03 -12.13
CA ALA A 95 1.69 -10.39 -13.43
C ALA A 95 1.10 -8.97 -13.30
N ILE A 96 0.05 -8.80 -12.48
CA ILE A 96 -0.55 -7.50 -12.18
C ILE A 96 0.48 -6.58 -11.50
N PHE A 97 1.23 -7.06 -10.53
CA PHE A 97 2.29 -6.28 -9.87
C PHE A 97 3.32 -5.77 -10.88
N ILE A 98 3.87 -6.64 -11.71
CA ILE A 98 4.86 -6.29 -12.73
C ILE A 98 4.29 -5.26 -13.72
N PHE A 99 3.04 -5.45 -14.15
CA PHE A 99 2.35 -4.53 -15.03
C PHE A 99 2.19 -3.15 -14.37
N LEU A 100 1.69 -3.08 -13.14
CA LEU A 100 1.46 -1.82 -12.43
C LEU A 100 2.75 -1.05 -12.18
N ILE A 101 3.83 -1.72 -11.78
CA ILE A 101 5.13 -1.07 -11.57
C ILE A 101 5.65 -0.43 -12.86
N ARG A 102 5.50 -1.11 -14.01
CA ARG A 102 5.91 -0.58 -15.30
C ARG A 102 4.99 0.54 -15.80
N TYR A 103 3.70 0.39 -15.59
CA TYR A 103 2.70 1.36 -16.01
C TYR A 103 2.74 2.65 -15.18
N ARG A 104 3.12 2.58 -13.91
CA ARG A 104 3.17 3.71 -12.97
C ARG A 104 3.92 4.93 -13.53
N GLN A 105 4.98 4.73 -14.30
CA GLN A 105 5.78 5.82 -14.88
C GLN A 105 5.00 6.65 -15.90
N LYS A 106 3.93 6.09 -16.50
CA LYS A 106 3.09 6.73 -17.51
C LYS A 106 1.68 7.04 -17.01
N ALA A 107 1.35 6.61 -15.80
CA ALA A 107 0.02 6.72 -15.23
C ALA A 107 -0.30 8.18 -14.85
N LYS A 108 -1.53 8.60 -15.11
CA LYS A 108 -2.05 9.84 -14.55
C LYS A 108 -2.37 9.64 -13.07
N PRO A 109 -2.23 10.69 -12.22
CA PRO A 109 -2.60 10.60 -10.81
C PRO A 109 -4.04 10.07 -10.62
N GLY A 110 -4.20 9.14 -9.68
CA GLY A 110 -5.49 8.51 -9.36
C GLY A 110 -5.88 7.33 -10.23
N THR A 111 -5.06 6.90 -11.21
CA THR A 111 -5.42 5.81 -12.11
C THR A 111 -4.97 4.43 -11.63
N MET A 112 -4.01 4.36 -10.73
CA MET A 112 -3.39 3.08 -10.35
C MET A 112 -4.38 2.16 -9.61
N TYR A 113 -5.12 2.71 -8.66
CA TYR A 113 -6.04 1.91 -7.86
C TYR A 113 -7.25 1.38 -8.66
N PRO A 114 -7.97 2.20 -9.45
CA PRO A 114 -9.04 1.71 -10.31
C PRO A 114 -8.56 0.64 -11.29
N LEU A 115 -7.38 0.83 -11.86
CA LEU A 115 -6.79 -0.14 -12.78
C LEU A 115 -6.49 -1.48 -12.09
N TYR A 116 -5.92 -1.43 -10.88
CA TYR A 116 -5.72 -2.62 -10.07
C TYR A 116 -7.03 -3.34 -9.78
N MET A 117 -8.08 -2.62 -9.37
CA MET A 117 -9.40 -3.17 -9.09
C MET A 117 -9.98 -3.92 -10.30
N ILE A 118 -9.87 -3.35 -11.49
CA ILE A 118 -10.31 -3.98 -12.74
C ILE A 118 -9.51 -5.24 -13.02
N LEU A 119 -8.18 -5.15 -13.02
CA LEU A 119 -7.29 -6.28 -13.35
C LEU A 119 -7.47 -7.44 -12.37
N TYR A 120 -7.52 -7.17 -11.08
CA TYR A 120 -7.76 -8.19 -10.07
C TYR A 120 -9.13 -8.86 -10.27
N SER A 121 -10.19 -8.08 -10.42
CA SER A 121 -11.53 -8.62 -10.60
C SER A 121 -11.68 -9.41 -11.90
N ALA A 122 -11.05 -8.96 -12.98
CA ALA A 122 -11.06 -9.65 -14.27
C ALA A 122 -10.31 -11.00 -14.23
N THR A 123 -9.17 -11.06 -13.53
CA THR A 123 -8.42 -12.32 -13.37
C THR A 123 -9.08 -13.26 -12.36
N ARG A 124 -9.69 -12.72 -11.32
CA ARG A 124 -10.39 -13.50 -10.31
C ARG A 124 -11.67 -14.15 -10.84
N PHE A 125 -12.40 -13.48 -11.72
CA PHE A 125 -13.68 -13.97 -12.26
C PHE A 125 -13.59 -15.40 -12.85
N PRO A 126 -12.68 -15.72 -13.78
CA PRO A 126 -12.56 -17.08 -14.30
C PRO A 126 -12.06 -18.08 -13.26
N ILE A 127 -11.19 -17.67 -12.34
CA ILE A 127 -10.67 -18.56 -11.28
C ILE A 127 -11.81 -18.99 -10.35
N GLU A 128 -12.81 -18.17 -10.13
CA GLU A 128 -13.92 -18.46 -9.24
C GLU A 128 -14.78 -19.64 -9.70
N PHE A 129 -14.83 -19.96 -10.99
CA PHE A 129 -15.47 -21.20 -11.49
C PHE A 129 -14.74 -22.46 -11.03
N LEU A 130 -13.44 -22.35 -10.77
CA LEU A 130 -12.61 -23.44 -10.28
C LEU A 130 -12.59 -23.53 -8.73
N SER A 131 -13.21 -22.57 -8.04
CA SER A 131 -13.27 -22.54 -6.57
C SER A 131 -14.26 -23.57 -6.05
N GLY A 132 -13.79 -24.49 -5.21
CA GLY A 132 -14.63 -25.57 -4.67
C GLY A 132 -15.43 -25.21 -3.42
N GLY A 133 -15.14 -24.09 -2.78
CA GLY A 133 -15.65 -23.78 -1.43
C GLY A 133 -16.87 -22.85 -1.36
N SER A 134 -17.33 -22.28 -2.46
CA SER A 134 -18.39 -21.29 -2.45
C SER A 134 -19.75 -21.85 -2.94
N PRO A 135 -20.86 -21.66 -2.19
CA PRO A 135 -22.16 -22.12 -2.62
C PRO A 135 -22.58 -21.37 -3.90
N LYS A 136 -23.14 -22.11 -4.86
CA LYS A 136 -23.70 -21.55 -6.09
C LYS A 136 -25.05 -20.89 -5.76
N VAL A 137 -25.28 -19.67 -6.22
CA VAL A 137 -26.50 -18.91 -5.95
C VAL A 137 -27.43 -18.89 -7.17
N ILE A 138 -26.87 -18.64 -8.37
CA ILE A 138 -27.63 -18.61 -9.63
C ILE A 138 -26.86 -19.41 -10.67
N GLY A 139 -27.39 -20.58 -11.06
CA GLY A 139 -26.75 -21.46 -12.03
C GLY A 139 -25.35 -21.88 -11.57
N GLN A 140 -24.31 -21.48 -12.30
CA GLN A 140 -22.91 -21.74 -11.94
C GLN A 140 -22.24 -20.60 -11.18
N PHE A 141 -22.92 -19.47 -11.00
CA PHE A 141 -22.39 -18.29 -10.34
C PHE A 141 -22.52 -18.36 -8.83
N ASN A 142 -21.45 -18.03 -8.13
CA ASN A 142 -21.41 -17.82 -6.69
C ASN A 142 -21.38 -16.31 -6.35
N PRO A 143 -21.51 -15.88 -5.08
CA PRO A 143 -21.53 -14.48 -4.71
C PRO A 143 -20.28 -13.71 -5.16
N TYR A 144 -19.13 -14.37 -5.27
CA TYR A 144 -17.85 -13.74 -5.63
C TYR A 144 -17.79 -13.33 -7.10
N HIS A 145 -18.51 -14.02 -8.00
CA HIS A 145 -18.65 -13.56 -9.38
C HIS A 145 -19.32 -12.19 -9.46
N PHE A 146 -20.35 -11.96 -8.65
CA PHE A 146 -21.00 -10.65 -8.59
C PHE A 146 -20.10 -9.58 -8.02
N LEU A 147 -19.27 -9.92 -7.02
CA LEU A 147 -18.25 -8.99 -6.49
C LEU A 147 -17.16 -8.68 -7.55
N CYS A 148 -16.77 -9.64 -8.36
CA CYS A 148 -15.86 -9.40 -9.48
C CYS A 148 -16.47 -8.43 -10.51
N ILE A 149 -17.74 -8.66 -10.90
CA ILE A 149 -18.46 -7.76 -11.81
C ILE A 149 -18.55 -6.35 -11.21
N ALA A 150 -18.94 -6.25 -9.93
CA ALA A 150 -18.99 -4.98 -9.21
C ALA A 150 -17.62 -4.27 -9.19
N GLY A 151 -16.53 -5.01 -8.93
CA GLY A 151 -15.17 -4.49 -8.95
C GLY A 151 -14.77 -3.93 -10.32
N ILE A 152 -15.12 -4.63 -11.41
CA ILE A 152 -14.87 -4.14 -12.78
C ILE A 152 -15.67 -2.86 -13.04
N VAL A 153 -16.97 -2.86 -12.74
CA VAL A 153 -17.86 -1.72 -13.00
C VAL A 153 -17.42 -0.50 -12.19
N ILE A 154 -17.18 -0.67 -10.89
CA ILE A 154 -16.71 0.42 -10.02
C ILE A 154 -15.35 0.94 -10.48
N GLY A 155 -14.42 0.04 -10.81
CA GLY A 155 -13.10 0.43 -11.33
C GLY A 155 -13.19 1.23 -12.62
N LEU A 156 -14.06 0.84 -13.55
CA LEU A 156 -14.31 1.60 -14.79
C LEU A 156 -14.93 2.98 -14.52
N LEU A 157 -15.92 3.05 -13.63
CA LEU A 157 -16.52 4.32 -13.20
C LEU A 157 -15.50 5.24 -12.54
N MET A 158 -14.61 4.69 -11.70
CA MET A 158 -13.52 5.46 -11.09
C MET A 158 -12.52 5.96 -12.15
N LEU A 159 -12.16 5.15 -13.15
CA LEU A 159 -11.30 5.61 -14.26
C LEU A 159 -11.95 6.74 -15.07
N LEU A 160 -13.23 6.62 -15.35
CA LEU A 160 -13.98 7.69 -16.01
C LEU A 160 -14.00 8.96 -15.15
N PHE A 161 -14.25 8.82 -13.86
CA PHE A 161 -14.22 9.95 -12.93
C PHE A 161 -12.84 10.62 -12.89
N VAL A 162 -11.77 9.84 -12.77
CA VAL A 162 -10.38 10.36 -12.79
C VAL A 162 -10.07 11.05 -14.12
N LYS A 163 -10.56 10.51 -15.25
CA LYS A 163 -10.36 11.12 -16.56
C LYS A 163 -10.95 12.55 -16.66
N PHE A 164 -12.12 12.78 -16.05
CA PHE A 164 -12.83 14.07 -16.16
C PHE A 164 -12.52 15.02 -14.99
N PHE A 165 -12.28 14.49 -13.81
CA PHE A 165 -12.15 15.28 -12.58
C PHE A 165 -10.80 15.10 -11.86
N GLY A 166 -9.94 14.17 -12.32
CA GLY A 166 -8.70 13.79 -11.63
C GLY A 166 -7.77 14.98 -11.37
N ASP A 167 -7.53 15.82 -12.38
CA ASP A 167 -6.62 16.97 -12.25
C ASP A 167 -7.15 17.99 -11.23
N ARG A 168 -8.46 18.22 -11.21
CA ARG A 168 -9.09 19.13 -10.22
C ARG A 168 -9.03 18.56 -8.82
N LEU A 169 -9.29 17.27 -8.69
CA LEU A 169 -9.26 16.57 -7.41
C LEU A 169 -7.83 16.51 -6.86
N TYR A 170 -6.86 16.21 -7.71
CA TYR A 170 -5.45 16.22 -7.34
C TYR A 170 -5.02 17.59 -6.83
N ALA A 171 -5.29 18.65 -7.59
CA ALA A 171 -4.96 20.02 -7.19
C ALA A 171 -5.69 20.49 -5.92
N PHE A 172 -6.89 19.95 -5.65
CA PHE A 172 -7.61 20.24 -4.41
C PHE A 172 -6.89 19.70 -3.17
N PHE A 173 -6.35 18.49 -3.25
CA PHE A 173 -5.62 17.87 -2.15
C PHE A 173 -4.15 18.33 -2.06
N GLU A 174 -3.54 18.76 -3.17
CA GLU A 174 -2.15 19.23 -3.21
C GLU A 174 -1.95 20.53 -2.42
N LYS A 175 -2.85 21.51 -2.58
CA LYS A 175 -2.75 22.81 -1.91
C LYS A 175 -2.58 22.76 -0.38
N PRO A 176 -3.34 21.94 0.38
CA PRO A 176 -3.12 21.80 1.82
C PRO A 176 -1.78 21.12 2.14
N HIS A 177 -1.38 20.16 1.34
CA HIS A 177 -0.11 19.42 1.50
C HIS A 177 1.09 20.36 1.32
N GLU A 178 1.17 21.12 0.23
CA GLU A 178 2.23 22.10 -0.02
C GLU A 178 2.36 23.14 1.12
N LYS A 179 1.22 23.63 1.62
CA LYS A 179 1.22 24.58 2.75
C LYS A 179 1.74 23.95 4.03
N PHE A 180 1.41 22.67 4.27
CA PHE A 180 1.89 21.94 5.44
C PHE A 180 3.38 21.68 5.34
N GLU A 181 3.88 21.20 4.21
CA GLU A 181 5.30 20.97 3.97
C GLU A 181 6.13 22.24 4.08
N ALA A 182 5.66 23.34 3.50
CA ALA A 182 6.33 24.64 3.62
C ALA A 182 6.44 25.08 5.09
N LYS A 183 5.37 24.87 5.89
CA LYS A 183 5.40 25.18 7.33
C LYS A 183 6.36 24.29 8.10
N VAL A 184 6.39 22.98 7.82
CA VAL A 184 7.31 22.03 8.46
C VAL A 184 8.75 22.36 8.10
N SER A 185 9.04 22.65 6.83
CA SER A 185 10.37 23.04 6.36
C SER A 185 10.87 24.31 7.04
N THR A 186 10.02 25.33 7.19
CA THR A 186 10.39 26.58 7.89
C THR A 186 10.67 26.36 9.37
N VAL A 187 9.92 25.47 10.04
CA VAL A 187 10.15 25.11 11.45
C VAL A 187 11.48 24.36 11.62
N ASN A 188 11.77 23.39 10.72
CA ASN A 188 13.00 22.64 10.76
C ASN A 188 14.22 23.54 10.50
N LEU A 189 14.14 24.41 9.49
CA LEU A 189 15.20 25.38 9.19
C LEU A 189 15.47 26.30 10.39
N LYS A 190 14.41 26.80 11.04
CA LYS A 190 14.56 27.63 12.23
C LYS A 190 15.28 26.88 13.36
N LYS A 191 14.93 25.63 13.60
CA LYS A 191 15.56 24.78 14.62
C LYS A 191 17.04 24.57 14.32
N GLU A 192 17.40 24.27 13.07
CA GLU A 192 18.81 24.14 12.65
C GLU A 192 19.61 25.41 12.86
N LEU A 193 19.03 26.57 12.51
CA LEU A 193 19.67 27.86 12.73
C LEU A 193 19.89 28.18 14.22
N ASP A 194 18.92 27.86 15.08
CA ASP A 194 19.03 28.04 16.53
C ASP A 194 20.14 27.13 17.11
N GLU A 195 20.20 25.87 16.69
CA GLU A 195 21.26 24.92 17.09
C GLU A 195 22.67 25.40 16.65
N GLU A 196 22.77 25.93 15.41
CA GLU A 196 24.03 26.47 14.90
C GLU A 196 24.46 27.74 15.66
N ALA A 197 23.50 28.64 15.93
CA ALA A 197 23.76 29.83 16.74
C ALA A 197 24.26 29.48 18.15
N GLU A 198 23.64 28.51 18.81
CA GLU A 198 24.13 28.01 20.12
C GLU A 198 25.54 27.43 20.02
N ARG A 199 25.84 26.64 18.98
CA ARG A 199 27.17 26.08 18.75
C ARG A 199 28.21 27.17 18.60
N LEU A 200 27.93 28.21 17.80
CA LEU A 200 28.82 29.35 17.60
C LEU A 200 29.04 30.11 18.91
N ALA A 201 27.97 30.35 19.69
CA ALA A 201 28.09 31.03 20.98
C ALA A 201 28.96 30.25 21.96
N ARG A 202 28.85 28.90 22.02
CA ARG A 202 29.73 28.04 22.82
C ARG A 202 31.18 28.14 22.39
N LEU A 203 31.44 28.13 21.06
CA LEU A 203 32.80 28.28 20.52
C LEU A 203 33.41 29.65 20.84
N GLN A 204 32.64 30.74 20.76
CA GLN A 204 33.10 32.08 21.13
C GLN A 204 33.42 32.16 22.61
N LYS A 205 32.58 31.64 23.50
CA LYS A 205 32.86 31.57 24.95
C LYS A 205 34.14 30.80 25.25
N ALA A 206 34.35 29.66 24.56
CA ALA A 206 35.58 28.85 24.72
C ALA A 206 36.83 29.61 24.25
N LYS A 207 36.75 30.33 23.09
CA LYS A 207 37.85 31.16 22.61
C LYS A 207 38.18 32.30 23.59
N LEU A 208 37.17 32.96 24.12
CA LEU A 208 37.34 34.02 25.09
C LEU A 208 37.96 33.53 26.41
N ALA A 209 37.53 32.37 26.90
CA ALA A 209 38.07 31.72 28.09
C ALA A 209 39.58 31.37 27.91
N ARG A 210 39.92 30.81 26.72
CA ARG A 210 41.34 30.52 26.37
C ARG A 210 42.17 31.78 26.29
N ALA A 211 41.66 32.86 25.73
CA ALA A 211 42.34 34.15 25.65
C ALA A 211 42.60 34.74 27.03
N LYS A 212 41.59 34.74 27.91
CA LYS A 212 41.73 35.16 29.32
C LYS A 212 42.76 34.34 30.09
N ALA A 213 42.74 33.00 29.91
CA ALA A 213 43.72 32.12 30.55
C ALA A 213 45.19 32.42 30.07
N LYS A 214 45.38 32.65 28.76
CA LYS A 214 46.67 33.04 28.20
C LYS A 214 47.15 34.39 28.74
N ALA A 215 46.29 35.38 28.85
CA ALA A 215 46.58 36.68 29.42
C ALA A 215 46.99 36.57 30.90
N ARG A 216 46.29 35.75 31.68
CA ARG A 216 46.59 35.51 33.10
C ARG A 216 47.95 34.81 33.34
N ASN A 217 48.32 33.89 32.44
CA ASN A 217 49.62 33.24 32.50
C ASN A 217 50.75 34.23 32.12
N LYS A 218 50.58 35.11 31.16
CA LYS A 218 51.54 36.08 30.73
C LYS A 218 51.86 37.13 31.84
N THR A 219 50.84 37.48 32.63
CA THR A 219 51.02 38.38 33.77
C THR A 219 51.72 37.71 34.96
N LYS A 220 51.53 36.40 35.17
CA LYS A 220 52.25 35.62 36.20
C LYS A 220 53.76 35.46 35.88
N THR A 221 54.10 35.29 34.60
CA THR A 221 55.54 35.14 34.16
C THR A 221 56.28 36.49 34.16
N ARG A 222 55.59 37.63 34.15
CA ARG A 222 56.22 38.97 34.22
C ARG A 222 56.49 39.45 35.66
N LYS A 223 55.94 38.73 36.65
CA LYS A 223 56.10 39.06 38.09
C LYS A 223 57.09 38.14 38.80
N LYS A 224 57.70 37.20 38.05
CA LYS A 224 58.90 36.49 38.48
C LYS A 224 60.13 37.07 37.76
#